data_498c464c48a4794c00f435b9b25874ee
#
_entry.id   498c464c48a4794c00f435b9b25874ee
#
_cell.length_a   1.000
_cell.length_b   1.000
_cell.length_c   1.000
_cell.angle_alpha   90.00
_cell.angle_beta   90.00
_cell.angle_gamma   90.00
#
_symmetry.space_group_name_H-M   'P 1'
#
loop_
_entity.id
_entity.type
_entity.pdbx_description
1 polymer ?
#
loop_
_entity_poly.entity_id
_entity_poly.type
_entity_poly.pdbx_seq_one_letter_code
_entity_poly.pdbx_strand_id
1 'polypeptide(L)'
;MRCHIHNVCGYEGLPARHNAKQIYAPVLISLEGKTLVITNEYDFTDLSERKIVLSLTCDGKTIDTKTLQICLAPHKTTTLEIPFDLPKSCKLGCYVNLSMLDGENEIAFRQFELPIKRNEVVPCAPLALTESNTHILAEGEHFRYSFSKLYGNFDSIIVAGQEQLVKRMQWTVWRAPTDNDALCKQRWMLQRYHLTSGKIYDIAVCGNQITVKGSLSGLSRMPFLHYTEALCFYEDGTVDRKIDVKIPEYIHDFLPRFGLEFAMPQENAAFRYFGCGPMESYCDLHAHAPMSYYESCAELEYVHYVRPQEHGNHYGVRELSLADKLQFTSGQDFECKVCAYSTQNLTAAEHTDELHTDGNTYVRVDYKVSGIGSNSCGPDLKEKYRLDEKAFTFSIRMNPILE
;
A
#
# COMPACT_ATOMS: atom_id res chain seq x y z
N MET A 1 -0.35 -19.50 -15.73
CA MET A 1 -0.37 -20.04 -14.34
C MET A 1 -1.69 -19.65 -13.71
N ARG A 2 -2.58 -20.57 -13.27
CA ARG A 2 -3.90 -20.21 -12.78
C ARG A 2 -3.77 -19.63 -11.37
N CYS A 3 -4.06 -18.34 -11.20
CA CYS A 3 -4.29 -17.75 -9.88
C CYS A 3 -5.45 -18.48 -9.19
N HIS A 4 -5.19 -19.22 -8.13
CA HIS A 4 -6.22 -19.76 -7.26
C HIS A 4 -6.60 -18.70 -6.23
N ILE A 5 -7.23 -17.62 -6.69
CA ILE A 5 -8.03 -16.77 -5.81
C ILE A 5 -9.42 -17.41 -5.78
N HIS A 6 -9.78 -17.97 -4.65
CA HIS A 6 -11.12 -18.48 -4.46
C HIS A 6 -12.12 -17.34 -4.58
N ASN A 7 -12.93 -17.39 -5.65
CA ASN A 7 -14.14 -16.59 -5.78
C ASN A 7 -15.00 -16.78 -4.53
N VAL A 8 -14.97 -15.81 -3.65
CA VAL A 8 -15.85 -15.78 -2.49
C VAL A 8 -17.03 -14.87 -2.83
N CYS A 9 -18.04 -15.44 -3.50
CA CYS A 9 -19.36 -14.85 -3.56
C CYS A 9 -20.04 -14.99 -2.19
N GLY A 10 -20.24 -13.87 -1.51
CA GLY A 10 -21.02 -13.79 -0.27
C GLY A 10 -20.26 -13.16 0.90
N TYR A 11 -20.99 -12.72 1.91
CA TYR A 11 -20.47 -12.10 3.17
C TYR A 11 -19.39 -12.93 3.89
N GLU A 12 -19.23 -14.19 3.52
CA GLU A 12 -18.26 -15.11 4.12
C GLU A 12 -16.80 -14.75 3.82
N GLY A 13 -16.53 -14.02 2.76
CA GLY A 13 -15.18 -13.66 2.31
C GLY A 13 -14.72 -12.24 2.61
N LEU A 14 -15.49 -11.46 3.37
CA LEU A 14 -15.07 -10.10 3.69
C LEU A 14 -13.79 -10.08 4.55
N PRO A 15 -12.81 -9.23 4.23
CA PRO A 15 -11.55 -9.07 4.97
C PRO A 15 -11.76 -8.87 6.47
N ALA A 16 -12.82 -8.16 6.87
CA ALA A 16 -13.18 -7.92 8.27
C ALA A 16 -13.43 -9.22 9.06
N ARG A 17 -14.01 -10.28 8.44
CA ARG A 17 -14.23 -11.57 9.09
C ARG A 17 -12.90 -12.30 9.36
N HIS A 18 -12.01 -12.30 8.37
CA HIS A 18 -10.69 -12.91 8.50
C HIS A 18 -9.84 -12.15 9.54
N ASN A 19 -9.94 -10.83 9.56
CA ASN A 19 -9.29 -9.98 10.55
C ASN A 19 -9.80 -10.29 11.97
N ALA A 20 -11.13 -10.40 12.14
CA ALA A 20 -11.74 -10.75 13.42
C ALA A 20 -11.29 -12.14 13.90
N LYS A 21 -11.21 -13.15 13.02
CA LYS A 21 -10.69 -14.48 13.36
C LYS A 21 -9.31 -14.38 14.01
N GLN A 22 -8.41 -13.57 13.46
CA GLN A 22 -7.06 -13.43 13.99
C GLN A 22 -7.01 -12.58 15.28
N ILE A 23 -7.86 -11.56 15.42
CA ILE A 23 -7.91 -10.73 16.63
C ILE A 23 -8.47 -11.51 17.82
N TYR A 24 -9.50 -12.33 17.58
CA TYR A 24 -10.15 -13.16 18.62
C TYR A 24 -9.59 -14.60 18.68
N ALA A 25 -8.41 -14.83 18.11
CA ALA A 25 -7.78 -16.14 18.19
C ALA A 25 -7.55 -16.53 19.68
N PRO A 26 -7.90 -17.77 20.06
CA PRO A 26 -7.83 -18.20 21.46
C PRO A 26 -6.41 -18.52 21.94
N VAL A 27 -5.40 -18.15 21.14
CA VAL A 27 -3.99 -18.26 21.49
C VAL A 27 -3.31 -16.93 21.17
N LEU A 28 -2.76 -16.28 22.18
CA LEU A 28 -1.96 -15.08 22.00
C LEU A 28 -0.52 -15.46 21.70
N ILE A 29 0.03 -14.81 20.68
CA ILE A 29 1.40 -15.03 20.24
C ILE A 29 2.08 -13.67 20.11
N SER A 30 3.22 -13.50 20.75
CA SER A 30 4.09 -12.32 20.62
C SER A 30 5.54 -12.73 20.40
N LEU A 31 6.35 -11.77 19.91
CA LEU A 31 7.79 -11.96 19.72
C LEU A 31 8.57 -11.04 20.65
N GLU A 32 9.46 -11.60 21.46
CA GLU A 32 10.40 -10.88 22.33
C GLU A 32 11.83 -11.23 21.91
N GLY A 33 12.48 -10.34 21.18
CA GLY A 33 13.81 -10.60 20.61
C GLY A 33 13.78 -11.74 19.59
N LYS A 34 14.29 -12.93 19.98
CA LYS A 34 14.24 -14.17 19.18
C LYS A 34 13.33 -15.23 19.78
N THR A 35 12.55 -14.88 20.79
CA THR A 35 11.72 -15.80 21.53
C THR A 35 10.24 -15.51 21.26
N LEU A 36 9.52 -16.51 20.79
CA LEU A 36 8.07 -16.49 20.68
C LEU A 36 7.47 -16.78 22.05
N VAL A 37 6.57 -15.93 22.51
CA VAL A 37 5.80 -16.12 23.74
C VAL A 37 4.39 -16.55 23.33
N ILE A 38 3.94 -17.71 23.79
CA ILE A 38 2.66 -18.32 23.43
C ILE A 38 1.83 -18.46 24.69
N THR A 39 0.65 -17.85 24.72
CA THR A 39 -0.30 -17.93 25.83
C THR A 39 -1.59 -18.61 25.36
N ASN A 40 -1.99 -19.64 26.10
CA ASN A 40 -3.24 -20.33 25.88
C ASN A 40 -4.40 -19.59 26.58
N GLU A 41 -5.30 -18.98 25.80
CA GLU A 41 -6.47 -18.25 26.30
C GLU A 41 -7.74 -19.11 26.35
N TYR A 42 -7.66 -20.41 26.01
CA TYR A 42 -8.77 -21.33 26.23
C TYR A 42 -9.05 -21.52 27.72
N ASP A 43 -10.32 -21.68 28.08
CA ASP A 43 -10.74 -22.00 29.44
C ASP A 43 -10.55 -23.49 29.82
N PHE A 44 -10.75 -24.37 28.83
CA PHE A 44 -10.83 -25.82 29.09
C PHE A 44 -9.97 -26.68 28.16
N THR A 45 -9.34 -26.09 27.13
CA THR A 45 -8.61 -26.84 26.09
C THR A 45 -7.11 -26.71 26.27
N ASP A 46 -6.41 -27.83 26.45
CA ASP A 46 -4.96 -27.92 26.37
C ASP A 46 -4.49 -27.88 24.91
N LEU A 47 -3.30 -27.37 24.65
CA LEU A 47 -2.74 -27.26 23.30
C LEU A 47 -1.95 -28.49 22.85
N SER A 48 -1.88 -29.59 23.64
CA SER A 48 -1.07 -30.77 23.31
C SER A 48 -1.50 -31.48 22.01
N GLU A 49 -2.77 -31.38 21.62
CA GLU A 49 -3.26 -31.95 20.38
C GLU A 49 -3.17 -30.97 19.19
N ARG A 50 -2.69 -29.77 19.42
CA ARG A 50 -2.57 -28.74 18.38
C ARG A 50 -1.19 -28.80 17.73
N LYS A 51 -1.19 -28.60 16.41
CA LYS A 51 0.02 -28.57 15.61
C LYS A 51 0.47 -27.13 15.42
N ILE A 52 1.73 -26.83 15.74
CA ILE A 52 2.36 -25.55 15.43
C ILE A 52 3.21 -25.73 14.18
N VAL A 53 2.96 -24.91 13.17
CA VAL A 53 3.82 -24.81 11.98
C VAL A 53 4.53 -23.46 12.05
N LEU A 54 5.85 -23.52 12.15
CA LEU A 54 6.72 -22.36 12.04
C LEU A 54 7.34 -22.34 10.65
N SER A 55 7.36 -21.19 9.99
CA SER A 55 8.13 -21.00 8.77
C SER A 55 8.93 -19.71 8.81
N LEU A 56 10.14 -19.77 8.25
CA LEU A 56 10.98 -18.60 7.97
C LEU A 56 10.81 -18.22 6.52
N THR A 57 10.36 -16.98 6.27
CA THR A 57 10.26 -16.43 4.92
C THR A 57 11.20 -15.25 4.76
N CYS A 58 11.85 -15.14 3.61
CA CYS A 58 12.70 -14.01 3.25
C CYS A 58 12.38 -13.59 1.82
N ASP A 59 12.12 -12.30 1.63
CA ASP A 59 11.74 -11.74 0.32
C ASP A 59 10.60 -12.51 -0.36
N GLY A 60 9.59 -12.90 0.43
CA GLY A 60 8.42 -13.65 -0.01
C GLY A 60 8.63 -15.14 -0.26
N LYS A 61 9.85 -15.66 -0.09
CA LYS A 61 10.15 -17.09 -0.29
C LYS A 61 10.31 -17.79 1.05
N THR A 62 9.65 -18.95 1.22
CA THR A 62 9.88 -19.80 2.39
C THR A 62 11.27 -20.42 2.29
N ILE A 63 12.09 -20.19 3.33
CA ILE A 63 13.47 -20.70 3.45
C ILE A 63 13.47 -22.04 4.20
N ASP A 64 12.74 -22.11 5.32
CA ASP A 64 12.68 -23.27 6.19
C ASP A 64 11.31 -23.39 6.86
N THR A 65 10.92 -24.60 7.22
CA THR A 65 9.65 -24.89 7.91
C THR A 65 9.86 -25.98 8.95
N LYS A 66 9.34 -25.76 10.16
CA LYS A 66 9.36 -26.73 11.25
C LYS A 66 7.96 -26.94 11.82
N THR A 67 7.67 -28.17 12.16
CA THR A 67 6.43 -28.56 12.84
C THR A 67 6.73 -28.98 14.26
N LEU A 68 6.00 -28.43 15.21
CA LEU A 68 6.18 -28.64 16.64
C LEU A 68 4.84 -28.97 17.31
N GLN A 69 4.91 -29.58 18.45
CA GLN A 69 3.80 -29.76 19.40
C GLN A 69 4.23 -29.22 20.77
N ILE A 70 3.31 -28.57 21.45
CA ILE A 70 3.53 -28.05 22.81
C ILE A 70 2.40 -28.54 23.70
N CYS A 71 2.76 -28.91 24.94
CA CYS A 71 1.80 -29.19 25.98
C CYS A 71 1.63 -27.91 26.79
N LEU A 72 0.47 -27.27 26.72
CA LEU A 72 0.21 -25.99 27.38
C LEU A 72 -1.24 -25.93 27.87
N ALA A 73 -1.39 -26.10 29.17
CA ALA A 73 -2.68 -26.07 29.85
C ALA A 73 -3.38 -24.71 29.70
N PRO A 74 -4.70 -24.64 29.90
CA PRO A 74 -5.47 -23.37 29.87
C PRO A 74 -4.83 -22.32 30.79
N HIS A 75 -4.87 -21.04 30.28
CA HIS A 75 -4.34 -19.86 30.97
C HIS A 75 -2.85 -19.94 31.36
N LYS A 76 -2.07 -20.76 30.67
CA LYS A 76 -0.62 -20.84 30.86
C LYS A 76 0.10 -20.21 29.65
N THR A 77 1.35 -19.82 29.94
CA THR A 77 2.26 -19.21 28.94
C THR A 77 3.52 -20.09 28.84
N THR A 78 4.04 -20.23 27.64
CA THR A 78 5.32 -20.87 27.35
C THR A 78 6.13 -20.03 26.39
N THR A 79 7.42 -20.31 26.29
CA THR A 79 8.33 -19.63 25.36
C THR A 79 8.96 -20.66 24.42
N LEU A 80 9.23 -20.21 23.19
CA LEU A 80 9.84 -20.99 22.12
C LEU A 80 10.86 -20.15 21.39
N GLU A 81 12.13 -20.54 21.43
CA GLU A 81 13.14 -19.86 20.60
C GLU A 81 12.89 -20.14 19.12
N ILE A 82 13.13 -19.13 18.28
CA ILE A 82 13.03 -19.27 16.82
C ILE A 82 14.10 -20.27 16.35
N PRO A 83 13.72 -21.45 15.83
CA PRO A 83 14.64 -22.55 15.57
C PRO A 83 15.25 -22.49 14.17
N PHE A 84 15.52 -21.28 13.65
CA PHE A 84 16.02 -21.08 12.29
C PHE A 84 17.35 -20.33 12.29
N ASP A 85 18.22 -20.67 11.33
CA ASP A 85 19.38 -19.86 10.97
C ASP A 85 18.93 -18.66 10.15
N LEU A 86 19.20 -17.44 10.64
CA LEU A 86 18.72 -16.23 10.04
C LEU A 86 19.66 -15.75 8.90
N PRO A 87 19.13 -15.27 7.78
CA PRO A 87 19.94 -14.69 6.71
C PRO A 87 20.65 -13.42 7.20
N LYS A 88 21.81 -13.09 6.61
CA LYS A 88 22.59 -11.89 6.98
C LYS A 88 21.95 -10.61 6.48
N SER A 89 21.24 -10.66 5.36
CA SER A 89 20.55 -9.53 4.73
C SER A 89 19.38 -10.03 3.88
N CYS A 90 18.47 -9.12 3.55
CA CYS A 90 17.33 -9.35 2.67
C CYS A 90 17.13 -8.13 1.75
N LYS A 91 16.31 -8.28 0.72
CA LYS A 91 15.92 -7.16 -0.17
C LYS A 91 14.70 -6.42 0.41
N LEU A 92 13.65 -7.16 0.75
CA LEU A 92 12.34 -6.62 1.13
C LEU A 92 11.98 -6.89 2.58
N GLY A 93 12.34 -8.03 3.13
CA GLY A 93 12.06 -8.38 4.52
C GLY A 93 12.19 -9.85 4.83
N CYS A 94 12.40 -10.16 6.09
CA CYS A 94 12.50 -11.51 6.61
C CYS A 94 11.52 -11.67 7.77
N TYR A 95 10.71 -12.74 7.74
CA TYR A 95 9.60 -12.96 8.67
C TYR A 95 9.61 -14.37 9.23
N VAL A 96 9.25 -14.48 10.51
CA VAL A 96 8.83 -15.75 11.08
C VAL A 96 7.30 -15.79 11.13
N ASN A 97 6.74 -16.86 10.59
CA ASN A 97 5.31 -17.13 10.60
C ASN A 97 5.02 -18.27 11.55
N LEU A 98 3.96 -18.12 12.33
CA LEU A 98 3.45 -19.17 13.20
C LEU A 98 1.98 -19.41 12.87
N SER A 99 1.64 -20.62 12.42
CA SER A 99 0.28 -21.10 12.29
C SER A 99 0.01 -22.16 13.33
N MET A 100 -1.06 -22.04 14.08
CA MET A 100 -1.55 -23.08 14.99
C MET A 100 -2.77 -23.75 14.37
N LEU A 101 -2.72 -25.08 14.28
CA LEU A 101 -3.71 -25.88 13.57
C LEU A 101 -4.44 -26.81 14.54
N ASP A 102 -5.76 -26.93 14.36
CA ASP A 102 -6.62 -27.95 14.90
C ASP A 102 -7.05 -28.88 13.74
N GLY A 103 -6.37 -30.02 13.62
CA GLY A 103 -6.44 -30.83 12.40
C GLY A 103 -5.91 -30.02 11.21
N GLU A 104 -6.77 -29.76 10.23
CA GLU A 104 -6.46 -28.93 9.07
C GLU A 104 -6.87 -27.44 9.23
N ASN A 105 -7.61 -27.12 10.29
CA ASN A 105 -8.13 -25.79 10.51
C ASN A 105 -7.10 -24.91 11.23
N GLU A 106 -6.73 -23.78 10.61
CA GLU A 106 -5.93 -22.76 11.30
C GLU A 106 -6.80 -22.03 12.35
N ILE A 107 -6.38 -22.10 13.61
CA ILE A 107 -7.05 -21.42 14.73
C ILE A 107 -6.37 -20.11 15.15
N ALA A 108 -5.08 -19.97 14.87
CA ALA A 108 -4.35 -18.73 15.07
C ALA A 108 -3.20 -18.63 14.06
N PHE A 109 -2.97 -17.43 13.55
CA PHE A 109 -1.81 -17.09 12.72
C PHE A 109 -1.17 -15.81 13.23
N ARG A 110 0.15 -15.76 13.25
CA ARG A 110 0.92 -14.54 13.49
C ARG A 110 2.17 -14.54 12.61
N GLN A 111 2.51 -13.36 12.13
CA GLN A 111 3.74 -13.08 11.40
C GLN A 111 4.51 -11.98 12.12
N PHE A 112 5.81 -12.15 12.26
CA PHE A 112 6.69 -11.15 12.89
C PHE A 112 7.86 -10.86 11.96
N GLU A 113 8.12 -9.58 11.70
CA GLU A 113 9.32 -9.17 11.00
C GLU A 113 10.55 -9.34 11.89
N LEU A 114 11.58 -9.92 11.32
CA LEU A 114 12.86 -10.07 11.98
C LEU A 114 13.79 -8.89 11.63
N PRO A 115 14.64 -8.44 12.58
CA PRO A 115 15.50 -7.28 12.37
C PRO A 115 16.71 -7.62 11.47
N ILE A 116 16.45 -8.03 10.24
CA ILE A 116 17.47 -8.33 9.23
C ILE A 116 17.75 -7.09 8.41
N LYS A 117 19.03 -6.78 8.18
CA LYS A 117 19.46 -5.63 7.39
C LYS A 117 18.92 -5.76 5.95
N ARG A 118 18.21 -4.72 5.47
CA ARG A 118 17.84 -4.62 4.06
C ARG A 118 19.02 -4.11 3.23
N ASN A 119 19.18 -4.69 2.03
CA ASN A 119 20.22 -4.26 1.10
C ASN A 119 19.89 -2.86 0.57
N GLU A 120 20.88 -2.00 0.51
CA GLU A 120 20.75 -0.69 -0.11
C GLU A 120 20.83 -0.83 -1.65
N VAL A 121 19.98 -0.10 -2.35
CA VAL A 121 20.03 -0.03 -3.81
C VAL A 121 20.93 1.13 -4.19
N VAL A 122 22.04 0.83 -4.88
CA VAL A 122 22.98 1.84 -5.39
C VAL A 122 22.39 2.43 -6.67
N PRO A 123 22.24 3.77 -6.78
CA PRO A 123 21.78 4.41 -8.01
C PRO A 123 22.78 4.21 -9.16
N CYS A 124 22.26 4.17 -10.39
CA CYS A 124 23.07 4.24 -11.62
C CYS A 124 23.65 5.64 -11.85
N ALA A 125 24.34 5.83 -12.98
CA ALA A 125 24.84 7.14 -13.38
C ALA A 125 23.68 8.14 -13.59
N PRO A 126 23.91 9.45 -13.30
CA PRO A 126 22.88 10.47 -13.49
C PRO A 126 22.57 10.73 -14.96
N LEU A 127 21.28 10.82 -15.30
CA LEU A 127 20.78 11.10 -16.64
C LEU A 127 20.71 12.59 -16.91
N ALA A 128 21.19 13.05 -18.07
CA ALA A 128 20.98 14.43 -18.52
C ALA A 128 19.52 14.68 -18.93
N LEU A 129 18.97 15.82 -18.51
CA LEU A 129 17.58 16.21 -18.82
C LEU A 129 17.56 17.25 -19.96
N THR A 130 16.55 17.14 -20.82
CA THR A 130 16.29 18.15 -21.85
C THR A 130 15.09 19.01 -21.44
N GLU A 131 15.28 20.33 -21.45
CA GLU A 131 14.27 21.28 -21.00
C GLU A 131 13.67 22.06 -22.18
N SER A 132 12.34 22.17 -22.22
CA SER A 132 11.57 23.04 -23.10
C SER A 132 10.75 24.05 -22.30
N ASN A 133 9.99 24.91 -22.96
CA ASN A 133 9.13 25.90 -22.30
C ASN A 133 8.04 25.24 -21.45
N THR A 134 7.55 24.05 -21.83
CA THR A 134 6.39 23.39 -21.22
C THR A 134 6.71 22.08 -20.53
N HIS A 135 7.78 21.41 -20.94
CA HIS A 135 8.15 20.07 -20.45
C HIS A 135 9.63 19.95 -20.16
N ILE A 136 9.95 18.99 -19.31
CA ILE A 136 11.29 18.46 -19.08
C ILE A 136 11.26 16.99 -19.51
N LEU A 137 12.21 16.58 -20.37
CA LEU A 137 12.29 15.24 -20.92
C LEU A 137 13.47 14.50 -20.30
N ALA A 138 13.21 13.26 -19.90
CA ALA A 138 14.21 12.28 -19.52
C ALA A 138 14.13 11.11 -20.52
N GLU A 139 15.18 10.86 -21.28
CA GLU A 139 15.15 9.92 -22.40
C GLU A 139 16.39 9.01 -22.37
N GLY A 140 16.18 7.69 -22.45
CA GLY A 140 17.18 6.66 -22.62
C GLY A 140 16.79 5.71 -23.75
N GLU A 141 17.56 4.64 -23.93
CA GLU A 141 17.39 3.70 -25.06
C GLU A 141 15.99 3.05 -25.07
N HIS A 142 15.46 2.71 -23.89
CA HIS A 142 14.21 1.95 -23.76
C HIS A 142 13.10 2.67 -22.98
N PHE A 143 13.33 3.93 -22.62
CA PHE A 143 12.34 4.73 -21.89
C PHE A 143 12.37 6.19 -22.35
N ARG A 144 11.22 6.84 -22.19
CA ARG A 144 11.07 8.29 -22.35
C ARG A 144 10.00 8.80 -21.42
N TYR A 145 10.35 9.77 -20.58
CA TYR A 145 9.44 10.41 -19.65
C TYR A 145 9.26 11.88 -20.00
N SER A 146 8.00 12.33 -20.03
CA SER A 146 7.62 13.73 -20.20
C SER A 146 7.08 14.27 -18.89
N PHE A 147 7.80 15.23 -18.32
CA PHE A 147 7.41 15.91 -17.09
C PHE A 147 6.83 17.27 -17.42
N SER A 148 5.54 17.49 -17.16
CA SER A 148 4.84 18.73 -17.43
C SER A 148 5.14 19.80 -16.38
N LYS A 149 5.66 20.94 -16.82
CA LYS A 149 5.89 22.11 -15.96
C LYS A 149 4.59 22.73 -15.43
N LEU A 150 3.50 22.60 -16.19
CA LEU A 150 2.19 23.12 -15.78
C LEU A 150 1.60 22.34 -14.62
N TYR A 151 1.74 21.00 -14.65
CA TYR A 151 1.15 20.11 -13.66
C TYR A 151 2.13 19.66 -12.59
N GLY A 152 3.44 19.86 -12.79
CA GLY A 152 4.50 19.43 -11.85
C GLY A 152 4.55 17.92 -11.67
N ASN A 153 4.23 17.15 -12.72
CA ASN A 153 4.23 15.68 -12.69
C ASN A 153 4.31 15.11 -14.12
N PHE A 154 4.46 13.78 -14.22
CA PHE A 154 4.50 13.11 -15.52
C PHE A 154 3.12 13.12 -16.22
N ASP A 155 3.11 13.48 -17.48
CA ASP A 155 1.97 13.37 -18.39
C ASP A 155 2.15 12.30 -19.48
N SER A 156 3.38 11.76 -19.64
CA SER A 156 3.69 10.61 -20.48
C SER A 156 4.86 9.82 -19.88
N ILE A 157 4.73 8.52 -19.88
CA ILE A 157 5.75 7.53 -19.49
C ILE A 157 5.77 6.43 -20.55
N ILE A 158 6.77 6.44 -21.40
CA ILE A 158 6.96 5.43 -22.44
C ILE A 158 8.04 4.45 -21.96
N VAL A 159 7.73 3.15 -21.96
CA VAL A 159 8.65 2.06 -21.64
C VAL A 159 8.61 1.04 -22.79
N ALA A 160 9.76 0.66 -23.31
CA ALA A 160 9.88 -0.25 -24.47
C ALA A 160 8.99 0.17 -25.66
N GLY A 161 8.89 1.47 -25.91
CA GLY A 161 8.10 2.05 -27.00
C GLY A 161 6.58 2.13 -26.74
N GLN A 162 6.08 1.74 -25.56
CA GLN A 162 4.67 1.75 -25.20
C GLN A 162 4.36 2.82 -24.16
N GLU A 163 3.31 3.63 -24.39
CA GLU A 163 2.81 4.59 -23.42
C GLU A 163 2.13 3.87 -22.26
N GLN A 164 2.52 4.23 -21.03
CA GLN A 164 2.00 3.63 -19.80
C GLN A 164 0.91 4.48 -19.14
N LEU A 165 0.75 5.75 -19.53
CA LEU A 165 -0.23 6.64 -18.94
C LEU A 165 -1.39 6.95 -19.89
N VAL A 166 -2.62 6.70 -19.44
CA VAL A 166 -3.84 7.23 -20.05
C VAL A 166 -4.23 8.54 -19.39
N LYS A 167 -4.02 8.63 -18.09
CA LYS A 167 -4.18 9.86 -17.30
C LYS A 167 -2.87 10.18 -16.60
N ARG A 168 -2.46 11.45 -16.65
CA ARG A 168 -1.23 11.92 -16.01
C ARG A 168 -1.16 11.56 -14.54
N MET A 169 0.03 11.43 -14.00
CA MET A 169 0.25 11.33 -12.57
C MET A 169 -0.16 12.64 -11.87
N GLN A 170 -0.74 12.51 -10.69
CA GLN A 170 -1.08 13.65 -9.84
C GLN A 170 -1.01 13.28 -8.36
N TRP A 171 -0.64 14.24 -7.53
CA TRP A 171 -0.77 14.13 -6.08
C TRP A 171 -2.23 14.32 -5.68
N THR A 172 -2.73 13.49 -4.80
CA THR A 172 -4.13 13.51 -4.34
C THR A 172 -4.27 13.11 -2.89
N VAL A 173 -5.38 13.51 -2.28
CA VAL A 173 -5.74 13.17 -0.90
C VAL A 173 -7.09 12.46 -0.79
N TRP A 174 -7.80 12.29 -1.90
CA TRP A 174 -9.17 11.79 -1.87
C TRP A 174 -9.25 10.28 -2.00
N ARG A 175 -10.13 9.67 -1.20
CA ARG A 175 -10.66 8.30 -1.38
C ARG A 175 -12.18 8.34 -1.46
N ALA A 176 -12.80 7.34 -2.07
CA ALA A 176 -14.24 7.17 -1.99
C ALA A 176 -14.62 6.87 -0.53
N PRO A 177 -15.43 7.71 0.13
CA PRO A 177 -15.73 7.54 1.54
C PRO A 177 -16.41 6.20 1.81
N THR A 178 -15.97 5.52 2.88
CA THR A 178 -16.60 4.30 3.37
C THR A 178 -17.83 4.62 4.22
N ASP A 179 -18.65 3.61 4.54
CA ASP A 179 -19.78 3.76 5.48
C ASP A 179 -19.31 4.26 6.85
N ASN A 180 -18.11 3.88 7.26
CA ASN A 180 -17.48 4.32 8.49
C ASN A 180 -17.04 5.81 8.46
N ASP A 181 -16.87 6.37 7.27
CA ASP A 181 -16.49 7.77 7.11
C ASP A 181 -17.68 8.76 7.23
N ALA A 182 -18.88 8.31 7.62
CA ALA A 182 -20.11 9.10 7.60
C ALA A 182 -19.98 10.49 8.28
N LEU A 183 -19.26 10.58 9.40
CA LEU A 183 -19.03 11.83 10.12
C LEU A 183 -17.86 12.65 9.53
N CYS A 184 -16.72 12.04 9.26
CA CYS A 184 -15.56 12.76 8.73
C CYS A 184 -15.72 13.15 7.26
N LYS A 185 -16.50 12.39 6.47
CA LYS A 185 -16.87 12.73 5.10
C LYS A 185 -17.40 14.14 4.95
N GLN A 186 -18.27 14.59 5.86
CA GLN A 186 -18.85 15.94 5.81
C GLN A 186 -17.76 17.01 5.92
N ARG A 187 -16.80 16.83 6.83
CA ARG A 187 -15.67 17.75 7.03
C ARG A 187 -14.77 17.78 5.80
N TRP A 188 -14.44 16.59 5.23
CA TRP A 188 -13.65 16.46 3.99
C TRP A 188 -14.33 17.12 2.80
N MET A 189 -15.67 16.99 2.68
CA MET A 189 -16.47 17.63 1.63
C MET A 189 -16.49 19.16 1.78
N LEU A 190 -16.52 19.68 3.02
CA LEU A 190 -16.41 21.12 3.30
C LEU A 190 -15.05 21.69 2.87
N GLN A 191 -13.96 20.93 3.06
CA GLN A 191 -12.61 21.27 2.57
C GLN A 191 -12.46 21.05 1.06
N ARG A 192 -13.44 20.38 0.42
CA ARG A 192 -13.44 20.02 -1.01
C ARG A 192 -12.25 19.14 -1.41
N TYR A 193 -11.83 18.21 -0.53
CA TYR A 193 -10.75 17.26 -0.85
C TYR A 193 -11.04 16.40 -2.10
N HIS A 194 -12.32 16.11 -2.40
CA HIS A 194 -12.77 15.40 -3.61
C HIS A 194 -12.58 16.22 -4.91
N LEU A 195 -12.30 17.51 -4.80
CA LEU A 195 -12.02 18.43 -5.90
C LEU A 195 -10.61 19.02 -5.76
N THR A 196 -9.65 18.18 -5.40
CA THR A 196 -8.25 18.57 -5.21
C THR A 196 -7.65 19.07 -6.52
N SER A 197 -7.00 20.22 -6.46
CA SER A 197 -6.25 20.84 -7.54
C SER A 197 -4.85 21.20 -7.05
N GLY A 198 -3.83 20.90 -7.86
CA GLY A 198 -2.44 21.29 -7.63
C GLY A 198 -2.14 22.67 -8.22
N LYS A 199 -1.32 23.45 -7.52
CA LYS A 199 -0.71 24.68 -8.03
C LYS A 199 0.79 24.60 -7.89
N ILE A 200 1.50 24.83 -9.01
CA ILE A 200 2.95 24.88 -9.06
C ILE A 200 3.39 26.34 -8.91
N TYR A 201 4.33 26.57 -8.01
CA TYR A 201 4.92 27.89 -7.74
C TYR A 201 6.28 28.06 -8.37
N ASP A 202 7.07 26.98 -8.41
CA ASP A 202 8.45 27.02 -8.87
C ASP A 202 8.87 25.62 -9.36
N ILE A 203 9.63 25.60 -10.47
CA ILE A 203 10.31 24.40 -10.95
C ILE A 203 11.75 24.79 -11.32
N ALA A 204 12.71 24.09 -10.75
CA ALA A 204 14.12 24.26 -11.05
C ALA A 204 14.72 22.93 -11.53
N VAL A 205 15.57 23.00 -12.56
CA VAL A 205 16.35 21.86 -13.06
C VAL A 205 17.81 22.11 -12.75
N CYS A 206 18.47 21.13 -12.13
CA CYS A 206 19.89 21.18 -11.83
C CYS A 206 20.52 19.80 -12.09
N GLY A 207 21.30 19.68 -13.17
CA GLY A 207 21.85 18.39 -13.59
C GLY A 207 20.75 17.37 -13.91
N ASN A 208 20.73 16.27 -13.19
CA ASN A 208 19.72 15.21 -13.31
C ASN A 208 18.54 15.37 -12.35
N GLN A 209 18.41 16.51 -11.69
CA GLN A 209 17.38 16.73 -10.67
C GLN A 209 16.37 17.80 -11.09
N ILE A 210 15.10 17.50 -10.90
CA ILE A 210 13.99 18.46 -10.92
C ILE A 210 13.58 18.75 -9.48
N THR A 211 13.45 20.02 -9.11
CA THR A 211 12.85 20.44 -7.84
C THR A 211 11.56 21.20 -8.12
N VAL A 212 10.46 20.76 -7.49
CA VAL A 212 9.12 21.34 -7.65
C VAL A 212 8.66 21.90 -6.31
N LYS A 213 8.16 23.15 -6.29
CA LYS A 213 7.41 23.69 -5.14
C LYS A 213 5.97 23.91 -5.53
N GLY A 214 5.08 23.34 -4.75
CA GLY A 214 3.66 23.39 -5.05
C GLY A 214 2.77 23.34 -3.80
N SER A 215 1.47 23.35 -4.08
CA SER A 215 0.44 23.15 -3.05
C SER A 215 -0.73 22.37 -3.63
N LEU A 216 -1.52 21.76 -2.75
CA LEU A 216 -2.84 21.22 -3.08
C LEU A 216 -3.91 22.02 -2.36
N SER A 217 -5.01 22.29 -3.07
CA SER A 217 -6.19 22.97 -2.54
C SER A 217 -7.47 22.31 -3.03
N GLY A 218 -8.54 22.39 -2.25
CA GLY A 218 -9.88 22.14 -2.77
C GLY A 218 -10.32 23.30 -3.68
N LEU A 219 -11.23 23.03 -4.62
CA LEU A 219 -11.74 24.04 -5.53
C LEU A 219 -12.28 25.29 -4.77
N SER A 220 -11.74 26.48 -5.06
CA SER A 220 -12.05 27.75 -4.39
C SER A 220 -11.81 27.72 -2.87
N ARG A 221 -10.78 27.01 -2.43
CA ARG A 221 -10.31 26.96 -1.04
C ARG A 221 -8.85 27.38 -0.94
N MET A 222 -8.42 27.73 0.28
CA MET A 222 -7.00 27.90 0.59
C MET A 222 -6.28 26.55 0.48
N PRO A 223 -4.96 26.55 0.18
CA PRO A 223 -4.17 25.33 0.16
C PRO A 223 -4.28 24.59 1.51
N PHE A 224 -4.59 23.30 1.47
CA PHE A 224 -4.59 22.47 2.66
C PHE A 224 -3.24 21.77 2.88
N LEU A 225 -2.34 21.80 1.91
CA LEU A 225 -0.94 21.41 2.05
C LEU A 225 -0.03 22.16 1.08
N HIS A 226 1.22 22.31 1.47
CA HIS A 226 2.33 22.76 0.63
C HIS A 226 3.36 21.65 0.55
N TYR A 227 4.10 21.59 -0.57
CA TYR A 227 5.14 20.59 -0.73
C TYR A 227 6.36 21.12 -1.49
N THR A 228 7.48 20.46 -1.24
CA THR A 228 8.66 20.53 -2.09
C THR A 228 9.00 19.10 -2.49
N GLU A 229 9.10 18.84 -3.78
CA GLU A 229 9.45 17.55 -4.33
C GLU A 229 10.77 17.63 -5.09
N ALA A 230 11.67 16.66 -4.87
CA ALA A 230 12.88 16.44 -5.64
C ALA A 230 12.75 15.14 -6.42
N LEU A 231 13.01 15.17 -7.72
CA LEU A 231 13.05 14.00 -8.61
C LEU A 231 14.46 13.91 -9.19
N CYS A 232 15.16 12.80 -8.94
CA CYS A 232 16.48 12.50 -9.48
C CYS A 232 16.39 11.41 -10.53
N PHE A 233 16.95 11.62 -11.71
CA PHE A 233 16.86 10.75 -12.89
C PHE A 233 18.17 10.06 -13.18
N TYR A 234 18.12 8.78 -13.53
CA TYR A 234 19.28 7.94 -13.79
C TYR A 234 19.23 7.29 -15.18
N GLU A 235 20.42 6.89 -15.71
CA GLU A 235 20.56 6.36 -17.07
C GLU A 235 19.80 5.06 -17.33
N ASP A 236 19.51 4.29 -16.28
CA ASP A 236 18.70 3.06 -16.36
C ASP A 236 17.17 3.34 -16.37
N GLY A 237 16.77 4.60 -16.39
CA GLY A 237 15.36 5.03 -16.32
C GLY A 237 14.80 5.10 -14.90
N THR A 238 15.60 4.79 -13.89
CA THR A 238 15.19 4.97 -12.49
C THR A 238 14.93 6.44 -12.18
N VAL A 239 13.89 6.72 -11.43
CA VAL A 239 13.55 8.04 -10.90
C VAL A 239 13.33 7.94 -9.39
N ASP A 240 14.21 8.55 -8.61
CA ASP A 240 14.01 8.73 -7.17
C ASP A 240 13.17 9.97 -6.92
N ARG A 241 12.06 9.82 -6.25
CA ARG A 241 11.15 10.90 -5.87
C ARG A 241 11.16 11.05 -4.35
N LYS A 242 11.36 12.26 -3.88
CA LYS A 242 11.25 12.63 -2.47
C LYS A 242 10.37 13.86 -2.35
N ILE A 243 9.26 13.74 -1.65
CA ILE A 243 8.34 14.85 -1.39
C ILE A 243 8.29 15.15 0.11
N ASP A 244 8.57 16.41 0.46
CA ASP A 244 8.44 16.97 1.79
C ASP A 244 7.13 17.78 1.84
N VAL A 245 6.18 17.36 2.69
CA VAL A 245 4.85 17.93 2.81
C VAL A 245 4.72 18.69 4.12
N LYS A 246 4.01 19.85 4.06
CA LYS A 246 3.63 20.64 5.23
C LYS A 246 2.15 20.97 5.17
N ILE A 247 1.42 20.67 6.24
CA ILE A 247 0.00 20.96 6.42
C ILE A 247 -0.12 22.20 7.30
N PRO A 248 -0.78 23.29 6.82
CA PRO A 248 -0.96 24.51 7.61
C PRO A 248 -1.75 24.25 8.89
N GLU A 249 -1.46 25.03 9.95
CA GLU A 249 -2.08 24.91 11.28
C GLU A 249 -3.61 25.10 11.26
N TYR A 250 -4.13 25.85 10.29
CA TYR A 250 -5.58 26.06 10.16
C TYR A 250 -6.34 24.83 9.60
N ILE A 251 -5.63 23.78 9.19
CA ILE A 251 -6.21 22.49 8.82
C ILE A 251 -6.21 21.61 10.07
N HIS A 252 -7.40 21.34 10.60
CA HIS A 252 -7.60 20.56 11.82
C HIS A 252 -7.99 19.11 11.53
N ASP A 253 -8.59 18.84 10.37
CA ASP A 253 -9.01 17.50 9.98
C ASP A 253 -7.83 16.70 9.41
N PHE A 254 -7.85 15.38 9.66
CA PHE A 254 -6.92 14.45 9.04
C PHE A 254 -7.24 14.26 7.54
N LEU A 255 -6.23 13.90 6.77
CA LEU A 255 -6.38 13.59 5.35
C LEU A 255 -6.94 12.18 5.16
N PRO A 256 -7.85 11.94 4.18
CA PRO A 256 -8.29 10.59 3.82
C PRO A 256 -7.13 9.68 3.41
N ARG A 257 -6.22 10.22 2.61
CA ARG A 257 -4.97 9.60 2.13
C ARG A 257 -4.04 10.67 1.59
N PHE A 258 -2.80 10.29 1.27
CA PHE A 258 -1.88 11.12 0.48
C PHE A 258 -1.02 10.23 -0.41
N GLY A 259 -1.05 10.47 -1.71
CA GLY A 259 -0.22 9.74 -2.67
C GLY A 259 -0.42 10.15 -4.11
N LEU A 260 0.23 9.40 -5.00
CA LEU A 260 0.11 9.50 -6.44
C LEU A 260 -1.14 8.76 -6.94
N GLU A 261 -1.86 9.36 -7.88
CA GLU A 261 -2.90 8.72 -8.67
C GLU A 261 -2.57 8.88 -10.16
N PHE A 262 -2.76 7.84 -10.92
CA PHE A 262 -2.70 7.84 -12.39
C PHE A 262 -3.56 6.71 -12.97
N ALA A 263 -3.74 6.72 -14.29
CA ALA A 263 -4.42 5.63 -14.98
C ALA A 263 -3.53 5.07 -16.08
N MET A 264 -3.54 3.76 -16.23
CA MET A 264 -2.87 2.99 -17.28
C MET A 264 -3.91 2.40 -18.25
N PRO A 265 -3.52 1.97 -19.46
CA PRO A 265 -4.39 1.19 -20.33
C PRO A 265 -4.90 -0.08 -19.62
N GLN A 266 -6.12 -0.53 -19.96
CA GLN A 266 -6.75 -1.71 -19.32
C GLN A 266 -5.93 -2.99 -19.52
N GLU A 267 -5.23 -3.14 -20.63
CA GLU A 267 -4.32 -4.28 -20.87
C GLU A 267 -3.19 -4.38 -19.85
N ASN A 268 -2.90 -3.31 -19.10
CA ASN A 268 -1.93 -3.23 -18.03
C ASN A 268 -2.56 -3.43 -16.64
N ALA A 269 -3.64 -4.20 -16.55
CA ALA A 269 -4.37 -4.44 -15.30
C ALA A 269 -3.65 -5.38 -14.32
N ALA A 270 -2.74 -6.23 -14.81
CA ALA A 270 -2.00 -7.17 -13.97
C ALA A 270 -0.94 -6.46 -13.13
N PHE A 271 -0.80 -6.88 -11.88
CA PHE A 271 0.24 -6.36 -10.99
C PHE A 271 0.73 -7.41 -9.99
N ARG A 272 1.91 -7.18 -9.46
CA ARG A 272 2.52 -7.95 -8.40
C ARG A 272 3.03 -6.99 -7.32
N TYR A 273 2.87 -7.36 -6.07
CA TYR A 273 3.37 -6.54 -4.96
C TYR A 273 3.94 -7.40 -3.83
N PHE A 274 4.89 -6.83 -3.08
CA PHE A 274 5.32 -7.33 -1.79
C PHE A 274 4.73 -6.44 -0.70
N GLY A 275 3.79 -6.97 0.06
CA GLY A 275 3.01 -6.22 1.04
C GLY A 275 2.04 -7.11 1.80
N CYS A 276 1.16 -6.52 2.59
CA CYS A 276 0.08 -7.22 3.29
C CYS A 276 -1.01 -7.65 2.30
N GLY A 277 -1.32 -8.95 2.25
CA GLY A 277 -2.29 -9.52 1.31
C GLY A 277 -2.71 -10.96 1.65
N PRO A 278 -3.35 -11.68 0.72
CA PRO A 278 -3.77 -11.25 -0.63
C PRO A 278 -5.01 -10.36 -0.67
N MET A 279 -5.83 -10.34 0.38
CA MET A 279 -7.01 -9.49 0.49
C MET A 279 -6.62 -8.04 0.80
N GLU A 280 -7.55 -7.11 0.56
CA GLU A 280 -7.34 -5.71 0.94
C GLU A 280 -6.94 -5.56 2.40
N SER A 281 -6.09 -4.61 2.66
CA SER A 281 -5.56 -4.32 3.98
C SER A 281 -5.33 -2.83 4.18
N TYR A 282 -5.51 -2.38 5.44
CA TYR A 282 -5.35 -0.98 5.85
C TYR A 282 -4.63 -0.93 7.20
N CYS A 283 -4.16 0.21 7.61
CA CYS A 283 -3.42 0.36 8.87
C CYS A 283 -4.19 -0.15 10.12
N ASP A 284 -5.51 -0.19 10.08
CA ASP A 284 -6.40 -0.70 11.13
C ASP A 284 -7.10 -2.03 10.77
N LEU A 285 -6.81 -2.61 9.59
CA LEU A 285 -7.42 -3.83 9.07
C LEU A 285 -6.39 -4.68 8.32
N HIS A 286 -5.46 -5.33 9.02
CA HIS A 286 -4.38 -6.13 8.40
C HIS A 286 -3.96 -7.39 9.19
N ALA A 287 -4.59 -7.70 10.34
CA ALA A 287 -4.20 -8.88 11.11
C ALA A 287 -4.40 -10.20 10.35
N HIS A 288 -5.21 -10.20 9.29
CA HIS A 288 -5.48 -11.34 8.41
C HIS A 288 -4.52 -11.42 7.22
N ALA A 289 -3.71 -10.37 6.98
CA ALA A 289 -2.98 -10.16 5.74
C ALA A 289 -1.46 -10.25 5.99
N PRO A 290 -0.84 -11.44 5.82
CA PRO A 290 0.60 -11.58 5.96
C PRO A 290 1.36 -10.85 4.86
N MET A 291 2.57 -10.40 5.20
CA MET A 291 3.54 -9.84 4.27
C MET A 291 4.11 -10.94 3.38
N SER A 292 3.90 -10.84 2.08
CA SER A 292 4.46 -11.76 1.08
C SER A 292 4.42 -11.14 -0.31
N TYR A 293 4.87 -11.89 -1.34
CA TYR A 293 4.56 -11.59 -2.72
C TYR A 293 3.17 -12.10 -3.10
N TYR A 294 2.42 -11.23 -3.76
CA TYR A 294 1.11 -11.53 -4.31
C TYR A 294 1.02 -11.03 -5.75
N GLU A 295 0.25 -11.75 -6.57
CA GLU A 295 -0.08 -11.40 -7.94
C GLU A 295 -1.59 -11.24 -8.04
N SER A 296 -2.04 -10.20 -8.72
CA SER A 296 -3.45 -9.89 -8.90
C SER A 296 -3.68 -9.10 -10.20
N CYS A 297 -4.91 -8.70 -10.43
CA CYS A 297 -5.28 -7.75 -11.48
C CYS A 297 -6.41 -6.83 -11.00
N ALA A 298 -6.55 -5.70 -11.67
CA ALA A 298 -7.47 -4.62 -11.28
C ALA A 298 -8.92 -5.08 -11.06
N GLU A 299 -9.38 -6.06 -11.84
CA GLU A 299 -10.74 -6.60 -11.77
C GLU A 299 -10.95 -7.49 -10.55
N LEU A 300 -9.91 -8.20 -10.09
CA LEU A 300 -9.96 -9.10 -8.93
C LEU A 300 -9.90 -8.36 -7.60
N GLU A 301 -9.46 -7.12 -7.60
CA GLU A 301 -9.37 -6.28 -6.40
C GLU A 301 -10.71 -5.67 -5.97
N TYR A 302 -11.77 -5.89 -6.75
CA TYR A 302 -13.09 -5.38 -6.39
C TYR A 302 -13.67 -6.14 -5.20
N VAL A 303 -13.91 -5.41 -4.10
CA VAL A 303 -14.62 -5.93 -2.93
C VAL A 303 -16.06 -5.44 -2.98
N HIS A 304 -17.00 -6.39 -3.04
CA HIS A 304 -18.43 -6.09 -3.12
C HIS A 304 -18.99 -5.64 -1.77
N TYR A 305 -18.88 -4.36 -1.49
CA TYR A 305 -19.60 -3.71 -0.39
C TYR A 305 -21.04 -3.39 -0.81
N VAL A 306 -21.96 -3.29 0.16
CA VAL A 306 -23.38 -2.95 -0.11
C VAL A 306 -23.50 -1.63 -0.87
N ARG A 307 -22.70 -0.65 -0.50
CA ARG A 307 -22.52 0.59 -1.23
C ARG A 307 -21.10 0.65 -1.77
N PRO A 308 -20.90 1.04 -3.06
CA PRO A 308 -19.56 1.28 -3.58
C PRO A 308 -18.78 2.28 -2.74
N GLN A 309 -17.55 1.95 -2.41
CA GLN A 309 -16.70 2.73 -1.53
C GLN A 309 -15.23 2.41 -1.75
N GLU A 310 -14.32 2.97 -0.96
CA GLU A 310 -12.91 2.60 -0.97
C GLU A 310 -12.75 1.10 -0.70
N HIS A 311 -11.95 0.44 -1.53
CA HIS A 311 -11.63 -0.99 -1.43
C HIS A 311 -10.31 -1.30 -2.15
N GLY A 312 -9.78 -2.52 -1.96
CA GLY A 312 -8.64 -3.04 -2.70
C GLY A 312 -7.31 -2.35 -2.39
N ASN A 313 -7.17 -1.73 -1.23
CA ASN A 313 -5.89 -1.18 -0.77
C ASN A 313 -5.00 -2.28 -0.19
N HIS A 314 -3.68 -2.18 -0.38
CA HIS A 314 -2.69 -3.04 0.25
C HIS A 314 -1.76 -2.21 1.12
N TYR A 315 -1.70 -2.58 2.40
CA TYR A 315 -0.90 -1.93 3.43
C TYR A 315 0.51 -2.49 3.50
N GLY A 316 1.48 -1.68 3.95
CA GLY A 316 2.84 -2.13 4.22
C GLY A 316 3.61 -2.58 2.97
N VAL A 317 3.29 -2.03 1.80
CA VAL A 317 3.92 -2.40 0.53
C VAL A 317 5.36 -1.89 0.46
N ARG A 318 6.26 -2.69 -0.08
CA ARG A 318 7.68 -2.35 -0.30
C ARG A 318 8.11 -2.42 -1.75
N GLU A 319 7.37 -3.18 -2.54
CA GLU A 319 7.55 -3.30 -3.99
C GLU A 319 6.19 -3.47 -4.65
N LEU A 320 5.93 -2.72 -5.72
CA LEU A 320 4.77 -2.83 -6.60
C LEU A 320 5.27 -2.86 -8.04
N SER A 321 4.95 -3.90 -8.79
CA SER A 321 5.24 -4.04 -10.22
C SER A 321 3.93 -4.04 -10.99
N LEU A 322 3.81 -3.16 -11.99
CA LEU A 322 2.62 -2.95 -12.81
C LEU A 322 2.90 -3.50 -14.22
N ALA A 323 2.13 -4.50 -14.64
CA ALA A 323 2.15 -5.10 -15.98
C ALA A 323 3.57 -5.49 -16.49
N ASP A 324 4.51 -5.78 -15.59
CA ASP A 324 5.93 -5.97 -15.88
C ASP A 324 6.55 -4.83 -16.72
N LYS A 325 6.05 -3.60 -16.53
CA LYS A 325 6.51 -2.37 -17.22
C LYS A 325 7.07 -1.33 -16.26
N LEU A 326 6.38 -1.09 -15.17
CA LEU A 326 6.79 -0.11 -14.16
C LEU A 326 6.87 -0.76 -12.78
N GLN A 327 7.91 -0.44 -12.04
CA GLN A 327 8.07 -0.87 -10.65
C GLN A 327 8.18 0.34 -9.74
N PHE A 328 7.53 0.25 -8.58
CA PHE A 328 7.68 1.19 -7.47
C PHE A 328 8.28 0.47 -6.28
N THR A 329 9.32 1.05 -5.68
CA THR A 329 9.98 0.54 -4.47
C THR A 329 10.26 1.67 -3.49
N SER A 330 10.36 1.36 -2.20
CA SER A 330 10.69 2.34 -1.19
C SER A 330 11.51 1.75 -0.05
N GLY A 331 12.35 2.55 0.56
CA GLY A 331 13.03 2.21 1.82
C GLY A 331 12.09 2.24 3.03
N GLN A 332 10.95 2.91 2.93
CA GLN A 332 9.85 2.92 3.90
C GLN A 332 8.66 2.16 3.34
N ASP A 333 7.80 1.67 4.23
CA ASP A 333 6.56 1.04 3.79
C ASP A 333 5.64 2.11 3.17
N PHE A 334 4.91 1.73 2.11
CA PHE A 334 3.91 2.55 1.44
C PHE A 334 2.61 1.75 1.26
N GLU A 335 1.61 2.34 0.66
CA GLU A 335 0.36 1.65 0.36
C GLU A 335 0.08 1.71 -1.14
N CYS A 336 -0.59 0.70 -1.67
CA CYS A 336 -0.97 0.73 -3.08
C CYS A 336 -2.40 0.23 -3.30
N LYS A 337 -2.97 0.66 -4.43
CA LYS A 337 -4.24 0.17 -4.94
C LYS A 337 -4.18 0.14 -6.46
N VAL A 338 -4.67 -0.97 -7.04
CA VAL A 338 -4.87 -1.12 -8.48
C VAL A 338 -6.31 -1.59 -8.71
N CYS A 339 -7.11 -0.82 -9.42
CA CYS A 339 -8.52 -1.19 -9.60
C CYS A 339 -9.09 -0.71 -10.93
N ALA A 340 -10.21 -1.31 -11.35
CA ALA A 340 -10.89 -1.03 -12.62
C ALA A 340 -11.80 0.21 -12.56
N TYR A 341 -12.05 0.78 -11.38
CA TYR A 341 -12.96 1.90 -11.20
C TYR A 341 -12.22 3.17 -10.77
N SER A 342 -12.57 4.31 -11.35
CA SER A 342 -12.04 5.59 -10.90
C SER A 342 -12.57 5.93 -9.50
N THR A 343 -11.78 6.68 -8.73
CA THR A 343 -12.22 7.17 -7.40
C THR A 343 -13.47 8.03 -7.50
N GLN A 344 -13.63 8.78 -8.61
CA GLN A 344 -14.80 9.60 -8.88
C GLN A 344 -16.06 8.73 -9.09
N ASN A 345 -15.97 7.65 -9.86
CA ASN A 345 -17.07 6.72 -10.06
C ASN A 345 -17.47 6.03 -8.74
N LEU A 346 -16.49 5.51 -7.97
CA LEU A 346 -16.74 4.95 -6.65
C LEU A 346 -17.36 5.94 -5.65
N THR A 347 -17.00 7.22 -5.75
CA THR A 347 -17.56 8.29 -4.89
C THR A 347 -18.99 8.62 -5.24
N ALA A 348 -19.34 8.59 -6.52
CA ALA A 348 -20.65 8.98 -7.04
C ALA A 348 -21.68 7.86 -6.95
N ALA A 349 -21.26 6.59 -7.14
CA ALA A 349 -22.15 5.44 -7.15
C ALA A 349 -22.79 5.20 -5.77
N GLU A 350 -24.10 5.01 -5.75
CA GLU A 350 -24.86 4.59 -4.57
C GLU A 350 -25.17 3.09 -4.59
N HIS A 351 -25.17 2.50 -5.79
CA HIS A 351 -25.43 1.08 -6.02
C HIS A 351 -24.38 0.49 -6.96
N THR A 352 -24.19 -0.83 -6.91
CA THR A 352 -23.18 -1.54 -7.70
C THR A 352 -23.42 -1.45 -9.21
N ASP A 353 -24.68 -1.41 -9.64
CA ASP A 353 -25.07 -1.27 -11.06
C ASP A 353 -24.76 0.13 -11.64
N GLU A 354 -24.42 1.10 -10.81
CA GLU A 354 -23.97 2.42 -11.22
C GLU A 354 -22.44 2.49 -11.43
N LEU A 355 -21.73 1.40 -11.11
CA LEU A 355 -20.29 1.32 -11.38
C LEU A 355 -20.01 1.02 -12.84
N HIS A 356 -19.19 1.85 -13.46
CA HIS A 356 -18.80 1.72 -14.86
C HIS A 356 -17.29 1.73 -15.03
N THR A 357 -16.77 0.73 -15.74
CA THR A 357 -15.38 0.75 -16.21
C THR A 357 -15.28 1.63 -17.45
N ASP A 358 -14.23 2.42 -17.54
CA ASP A 358 -13.96 3.30 -18.70
C ASP A 358 -12.78 2.80 -19.56
N GLY A 359 -12.40 1.54 -19.41
CA GLY A 359 -11.30 0.93 -20.14
C GLY A 359 -9.92 1.32 -19.62
N ASN A 360 -9.83 1.75 -18.36
CA ASN A 360 -8.59 2.14 -17.71
C ASN A 360 -8.33 1.34 -16.45
N THR A 361 -7.04 1.15 -16.13
CA THR A 361 -6.57 0.64 -14.85
C THR A 361 -6.13 1.81 -13.99
N TYR A 362 -6.78 2.01 -12.86
CA TYR A 362 -6.47 3.07 -11.90
C TYR A 362 -5.47 2.61 -10.87
N VAL A 363 -4.38 3.34 -10.72
CA VAL A 363 -3.29 3.02 -9.82
C VAL A 363 -3.10 4.11 -8.78
N ARG A 364 -2.85 3.70 -7.57
CA ARG A 364 -2.42 4.55 -6.46
C ARG A 364 -1.17 4.03 -5.81
N VAL A 365 -0.29 4.97 -5.48
CA VAL A 365 0.94 4.75 -4.71
C VAL A 365 0.95 5.79 -3.61
N ASP A 366 0.63 5.38 -2.39
CA ASP A 366 0.35 6.29 -1.29
C ASP A 366 1.41 6.24 -0.19
N TYR A 367 1.68 7.41 0.38
CA TYR A 367 2.41 7.52 1.64
C TYR A 367 1.66 6.79 2.76
N LYS A 368 0.38 7.14 2.93
CA LYS A 368 -0.53 6.56 3.92
C LYS A 368 -1.99 6.72 3.48
N VAL A 369 -2.80 5.78 3.93
CA VAL A 369 -4.27 5.83 3.90
C VAL A 369 -4.76 5.82 5.35
N SER A 370 -5.65 6.75 5.72
CA SER A 370 -6.32 6.72 7.03
C SER A 370 -7.21 5.49 7.15
N GLY A 371 -7.25 4.89 8.33
CA GLY A 371 -7.98 3.65 8.60
C GLY A 371 -9.45 3.70 8.18
N ILE A 372 -10.04 2.52 7.93
CA ILE A 372 -11.42 2.38 7.43
C ILE A 372 -12.31 1.52 8.33
N GLY A 373 -11.73 0.74 9.24
CA GLY A 373 -12.45 -0.29 10.01
C GLY A 373 -13.01 0.18 11.35
N SER A 374 -12.67 1.35 11.80
CA SER A 374 -13.09 1.86 13.11
C SER A 374 -13.97 3.10 12.95
N ASN A 375 -15.17 3.14 13.46
CA ASN A 375 -16.06 4.33 13.52
C ASN A 375 -17.48 4.17 12.93
N SER A 376 -17.97 2.96 12.71
CA SER A 376 -19.30 2.76 12.10
C SER A 376 -20.45 3.33 12.97
N CYS A 377 -20.37 3.24 14.29
CA CYS A 377 -21.44 3.62 15.23
C CYS A 377 -20.91 4.30 16.50
N GLY A 378 -19.73 4.87 16.45
CA GLY A 378 -19.08 5.34 17.67
C GLY A 378 -18.19 6.57 17.48
N PRO A 379 -17.18 6.73 18.33
CA PRO A 379 -16.28 7.88 18.28
C PRO A 379 -15.48 7.92 16.98
N ASP A 380 -14.91 9.08 16.69
CA ASP A 380 -14.02 9.29 15.53
C ASP A 380 -12.90 8.24 15.48
N LEU A 381 -12.39 8.00 14.27
CA LEU A 381 -11.24 7.14 14.02
C LEU A 381 -10.11 7.44 15.03
N LYS A 382 -9.52 6.41 15.64
CA LYS A 382 -8.42 6.60 16.60
C LYS A 382 -7.25 7.32 15.96
N GLU A 383 -6.62 8.25 16.67
CA GLU A 383 -5.52 9.09 16.16
C GLU A 383 -4.39 8.28 15.51
N LYS A 384 -3.97 7.17 16.10
CA LYS A 384 -2.92 6.30 15.56
C LYS A 384 -3.20 5.74 14.15
N TYR A 385 -4.44 5.81 13.69
CA TYR A 385 -4.86 5.36 12.36
C TYR A 385 -5.19 6.51 11.40
N ARG A 386 -4.97 7.75 11.83
CA ARG A 386 -5.20 8.94 10.99
C ARG A 386 -3.91 9.38 10.29
N LEU A 387 -4.06 9.99 9.13
CA LEU A 387 -3.03 10.79 8.50
C LEU A 387 -3.23 12.26 8.92
N ASP A 388 -2.75 12.60 10.10
CA ASP A 388 -2.90 13.93 10.72
C ASP A 388 -1.56 14.61 11.06
N GLU A 389 -0.44 14.01 10.62
CA GLU A 389 0.90 14.59 10.72
C GLU A 389 0.93 15.96 10.02
N LYS A 390 1.42 17.00 10.73
CA LYS A 390 1.53 18.35 10.17
C LYS A 390 2.71 18.51 9.20
N ALA A 391 3.67 17.62 9.26
CA ALA A 391 4.76 17.54 8.30
C ALA A 391 5.22 16.09 8.17
N PHE A 392 5.49 15.66 6.93
CA PHE A 392 6.02 14.34 6.65
C PHE A 392 6.82 14.33 5.35
N THR A 393 7.65 13.32 5.20
CA THR A 393 8.41 13.05 3.98
C THR A 393 7.99 11.70 3.41
N PHE A 394 7.76 11.64 2.11
CA PHE A 394 7.54 10.42 1.36
C PHE A 394 8.61 10.25 0.30
N SER A 395 9.27 9.10 0.29
CA SER A 395 10.28 8.75 -0.72
C SER A 395 9.85 7.50 -1.46
N ILE A 396 9.84 7.56 -2.78
CA ILE A 396 9.47 6.45 -3.65
C ILE A 396 10.39 6.42 -4.87
N ARG A 397 10.84 5.24 -5.25
CA ARG A 397 11.60 4.99 -6.47
C ARG A 397 10.69 4.38 -7.52
N MET A 398 10.73 4.92 -8.72
CA MET A 398 10.06 4.38 -9.90
C MET A 398 11.13 3.92 -10.89
N ASN A 399 11.03 2.71 -11.41
CA ASN A 399 11.91 2.20 -12.47
C ASN A 399 11.12 1.51 -13.57
N PRO A 400 11.58 1.61 -14.83
CA PRO A 400 11.06 0.78 -15.89
C PRO A 400 11.56 -0.66 -15.67
N ILE A 401 10.72 -1.63 -16.00
CA ILE A 401 11.16 -3.03 -16.11
C ILE A 401 11.52 -3.23 -17.56
N LEU A 402 12.82 -3.40 -17.80
CA LEU A 402 13.38 -3.67 -19.13
C LEU A 402 13.77 -5.14 -19.18
N GLU A 403 13.27 -5.88 -20.20
CA GLU A 403 13.63 -7.26 -20.44
C GLU A 403 15.07 -7.38 -20.95
#